data_3aef48edb305f1b26703c020a3d9e43e
#
_entry.id   3aef48edb305f1b26703c020a3d9e43e
#
_cell.length_a   1.000
_cell.length_b   1.000
_cell.length_c   1.000
_cell.angle_alpha   90.00
_cell.angle_beta   90.00
_cell.angle_gamma   90.00
#
_symmetry.space_group_name_H-M   'P 1'
#
loop_
_entity.id
_entity.type
_entity.pdbx_description
1 polymer ?
#
loop_
_entity_poly.entity_id
_entity_poly.type
_entity_poly.pdbx_seq_one_letter_code
_entity_poly.pdbx_strand_id
1 'polypeptide(L)'
;MKKFVLTLCVFGYFSFSNAQSTDEKIAEAMNNSDWFALDSLYRTESKDSISQFLEIFSRCLIGNRLNRPDVSIPAFAELFNTQSANLDLGNMLNSSMMFAMDLSRVGDNKTAAKMLSLNLEAVRTHLDSATIAGVEQFINQYEALSKYDPYKITFENSVGTIPFEIVPVDPPKNNSVLMHLRNTSINGVEADVTFDTGAGVNIISDALAYKYNLIPLDASSTVGGVDIQNGSYAIAKELKIGDIIVRDVPFYVINITTNNEEADKYVDCFNIVVGSELMLQLKDLTIDFVNNKIIVPSIAPKRSQVSPNMCFSSQMNLLGKGIVKGNKMLMNIDTGDASYGSLGKVFFETNKEYITTHCKLDTIRNAGIGGVNISECYRVPNLSIELGNNEIKAPEIVVVLKDNMGGTFGYECNLGLKSLMLFRKIRFNMVDFVLTTLKQE
;
A
#
# COMPACT_ATOMS: atom_id res chain seq x y z
N MET A 1 18.76 -8.22 -10.23
CA MET A 1 18.05 -9.10 -9.27
C MET A 1 16.77 -9.58 -9.92
N LYS A 2 16.50 -10.89 -9.96
CA LYS A 2 15.23 -11.42 -10.46
C LYS A 2 14.14 -10.97 -9.49
N LYS A 3 13.09 -10.33 -10.04
CA LYS A 3 11.93 -9.84 -9.28
C LYS A 3 11.32 -11.01 -8.52
N PHE A 4 11.20 -10.89 -7.20
CA PHE A 4 10.39 -11.78 -6.40
C PHE A 4 8.91 -11.46 -6.72
N VAL A 5 8.38 -12.15 -7.71
CA VAL A 5 6.94 -12.12 -7.99
C VAL A 5 6.30 -13.15 -7.09
N LEU A 6 5.46 -12.70 -6.18
CA LEU A 6 4.63 -13.56 -5.33
C LEU A 6 3.60 -14.25 -6.21
N THR A 7 4.00 -15.28 -6.95
CA THR A 7 3.07 -16.08 -7.73
C THR A 7 2.59 -17.21 -6.83
N LEU A 8 1.36 -17.09 -6.33
CA LEU A 8 0.65 -18.18 -5.66
C LEU A 8 0.25 -19.17 -6.75
N CYS A 9 1.01 -20.23 -6.96
CA CYS A 9 0.59 -21.34 -7.80
C CYS A 9 -0.08 -22.39 -6.91
N VAL A 10 -1.39 -22.37 -6.85
CA VAL A 10 -2.19 -23.46 -6.26
C VAL A 10 -2.89 -24.22 -7.38
N PHE A 11 -2.36 -25.38 -7.68
CA PHE A 11 -2.87 -26.58 -8.37
C PHE A 11 -3.93 -26.55 -9.47
N GLY A 12 -3.58 -27.24 -10.57
CA GLY A 12 -4.26 -28.36 -11.24
C GLY A 12 -5.58 -28.07 -11.96
N TYR A 13 -5.51 -28.04 -13.30
CA TYR A 13 -6.66 -28.11 -14.20
C TYR A 13 -7.49 -29.38 -13.98
N PHE A 14 -8.76 -29.25 -13.59
CA PHE A 14 -9.79 -30.23 -13.82
C PHE A 14 -10.97 -29.59 -14.57
N SER A 15 -11.14 -29.99 -15.83
CA SER A 15 -12.31 -29.62 -16.62
C SER A 15 -13.35 -30.74 -16.47
N PHE A 16 -14.41 -30.53 -15.70
CA PHE A 16 -15.66 -31.26 -15.81
C PHE A 16 -16.82 -30.30 -15.49
N SER A 17 -17.87 -30.39 -16.31
CA SER A 17 -19.13 -29.67 -16.19
C SER A 17 -19.99 -30.22 -15.03
N ASN A 18 -19.57 -29.97 -13.81
CA ASN A 18 -20.37 -30.07 -12.59
C ASN A 18 -20.27 -28.76 -11.83
N ALA A 19 -21.24 -28.44 -10.99
CA ALA A 19 -21.15 -27.26 -10.13
C ALA A 19 -19.82 -27.28 -9.39
N GLN A 20 -19.02 -26.20 -9.55
CA GLN A 20 -17.68 -26.05 -8.98
C GLN A 20 -17.73 -26.25 -7.46
N SER A 21 -16.87 -27.09 -6.91
CA SER A 21 -16.81 -27.34 -5.46
C SER A 21 -16.41 -26.07 -4.69
N THR A 22 -16.71 -26.01 -3.40
CA THR A 22 -16.31 -24.89 -2.55
C THR A 22 -14.79 -24.69 -2.55
N ASP A 23 -14.03 -25.79 -2.50
CA ASP A 23 -12.56 -25.75 -2.57
C ASP A 23 -12.04 -25.16 -3.88
N GLU A 24 -12.65 -25.52 -5.02
CA GLU A 24 -12.28 -24.97 -6.33
C GLU A 24 -12.55 -23.45 -6.41
N LYS A 25 -13.70 -22.98 -5.92
CA LYS A 25 -14.02 -21.54 -5.87
C LYS A 25 -13.05 -20.76 -4.98
N ILE A 26 -12.71 -21.31 -3.82
CA ILE A 26 -11.74 -20.71 -2.89
C ILE A 26 -10.34 -20.65 -3.53
N ALA A 27 -9.89 -21.77 -4.13
CA ALA A 27 -8.61 -21.81 -4.82
C ALA A 27 -8.55 -20.83 -5.99
N GLU A 28 -9.63 -20.70 -6.76
CA GLU A 28 -9.75 -19.73 -7.85
C GLU A 28 -9.65 -18.29 -7.34
N ALA A 29 -10.36 -17.94 -6.25
CA ALA A 29 -10.27 -16.61 -5.64
C ALA A 29 -8.84 -16.30 -5.16
N MET A 30 -8.16 -17.28 -4.55
CA MET A 30 -6.75 -17.15 -4.13
C MET A 30 -5.81 -16.92 -5.33
N ASN A 31 -5.94 -17.75 -6.37
CA ASN A 31 -5.10 -17.68 -7.58
C ASN A 31 -5.28 -16.36 -8.34
N ASN A 32 -6.50 -15.82 -8.35
CA ASN A 32 -6.81 -14.53 -8.97
C ASN A 32 -6.51 -13.34 -8.05
N SER A 33 -6.01 -13.58 -6.84
CA SER A 33 -5.81 -12.53 -5.82
C SER A 33 -7.10 -11.71 -5.54
N ASP A 34 -8.27 -12.33 -5.70
CA ASP A 34 -9.56 -11.71 -5.36
C ASP A 34 -9.89 -11.94 -3.88
N TRP A 35 -9.27 -11.12 -3.03
CA TRP A 35 -9.40 -11.20 -1.58
C TRP A 35 -10.83 -10.93 -1.10
N PHE A 36 -11.60 -10.18 -1.86
CA PHE A 36 -13.00 -9.89 -1.53
C PHE A 36 -13.92 -11.09 -1.84
N ALA A 37 -13.70 -11.76 -2.97
CA ALA A 37 -14.39 -13.01 -3.28
C ALA A 37 -14.02 -14.07 -2.25
N LEU A 38 -12.73 -14.19 -1.91
CA LEU A 38 -12.26 -15.12 -0.88
C LEU A 38 -12.94 -14.89 0.47
N ASP A 39 -12.99 -13.63 0.96
CA ASP A 39 -13.65 -13.27 2.23
C ASP A 39 -15.17 -13.55 2.16
N SER A 40 -15.80 -13.26 1.03
CA SER A 40 -17.23 -13.56 0.82
C SER A 40 -17.51 -15.05 0.86
N LEU A 41 -16.78 -15.86 0.09
CA LEU A 41 -16.89 -17.33 0.08
C LEU A 41 -16.66 -17.90 1.48
N TYR A 42 -15.57 -17.47 2.13
CA TYR A 42 -15.24 -17.93 3.46
C TYR A 42 -16.34 -17.64 4.50
N ARG A 43 -17.08 -16.53 4.36
CA ARG A 43 -18.20 -16.17 5.27
C ARG A 43 -19.50 -16.89 4.96
N THR A 44 -19.78 -17.18 3.68
CA THR A 44 -21.08 -17.68 3.23
C THR A 44 -21.14 -19.20 3.11
N GLU A 45 -20.02 -19.85 2.77
CA GLU A 45 -19.96 -21.30 2.59
C GLU A 45 -19.84 -22.04 3.95
N SER A 46 -20.35 -23.27 3.99
CA SER A 46 -20.17 -24.12 5.18
C SER A 46 -18.71 -24.47 5.39
N LYS A 47 -18.21 -24.38 6.61
CA LYS A 47 -16.82 -24.73 6.93
C LYS A 47 -16.54 -26.22 6.67
N ASP A 48 -17.53 -27.08 6.84
CA ASP A 48 -17.42 -28.51 6.57
C ASP A 48 -17.24 -28.85 5.08
N SER A 49 -17.55 -27.89 4.18
CA SER A 49 -17.34 -28.03 2.74
C SER A 49 -15.97 -27.54 2.25
N ILE A 50 -15.11 -27.05 3.17
CA ILE A 50 -13.79 -26.51 2.89
C ILE A 50 -12.75 -27.48 3.47
N SER A 51 -11.78 -27.92 2.67
CA SER A 51 -10.69 -28.75 3.16
C SER A 51 -9.87 -27.99 4.21
N GLN A 52 -9.35 -28.72 5.19
CA GLN A 52 -8.64 -28.12 6.35
C GLN A 52 -7.50 -27.19 5.92
N PHE A 53 -6.72 -27.56 4.92
CA PHE A 53 -5.64 -26.72 4.40
C PHE A 53 -6.18 -25.40 3.86
N LEU A 54 -7.19 -25.43 2.99
CA LEU A 54 -7.79 -24.24 2.38
C LEU A 54 -8.51 -23.38 3.41
N GLU A 55 -9.10 -23.99 4.43
CA GLU A 55 -9.75 -23.26 5.54
C GLU A 55 -8.72 -22.41 6.29
N ILE A 56 -7.61 -23.03 6.75
CA ILE A 56 -6.54 -22.34 7.46
C ILE A 56 -5.89 -21.27 6.56
N PHE A 57 -5.58 -21.64 5.32
CA PHE A 57 -4.90 -20.74 4.39
C PHE A 57 -5.78 -19.56 3.98
N SER A 58 -7.11 -19.74 3.89
CA SER A 58 -8.07 -18.65 3.71
C SER A 58 -7.98 -17.64 4.85
N ARG A 59 -7.95 -18.09 6.11
CA ARG A 59 -7.79 -17.18 7.27
C ARG A 59 -6.47 -16.43 7.24
N CYS A 60 -5.39 -17.10 6.84
CA CYS A 60 -4.09 -16.45 6.67
C CYS A 60 -4.18 -15.28 5.67
N LEU A 61 -4.69 -15.55 4.47
CA LEU A 61 -4.75 -14.55 3.40
C LEU A 61 -5.78 -13.45 3.66
N ILE A 62 -6.98 -13.79 4.10
CA ILE A 62 -8.03 -12.82 4.47
C ILE A 62 -7.49 -11.90 5.58
N GLY A 63 -6.88 -12.47 6.62
CA GLY A 63 -6.35 -11.68 7.73
C GLY A 63 -5.24 -10.74 7.29
N ASN A 64 -4.28 -11.23 6.51
CA ASN A 64 -3.17 -10.43 6.02
C ASN A 64 -3.62 -9.33 5.04
N ARG A 65 -4.44 -9.69 4.03
CA ARG A 65 -4.82 -8.79 2.93
C ARG A 65 -5.92 -7.80 3.31
N LEU A 66 -6.77 -8.13 4.26
CA LEU A 66 -7.88 -7.26 4.71
C LEU A 66 -7.64 -6.64 6.09
N ASN A 67 -6.37 -6.54 6.49
CA ASN A 67 -5.94 -5.90 7.75
C ASN A 67 -6.62 -6.47 9.01
N ARG A 68 -6.59 -7.80 9.13
CA ARG A 68 -7.12 -8.53 10.29
C ARG A 68 -6.02 -9.40 10.93
N PRO A 69 -4.99 -8.80 11.53
CA PRO A 69 -3.90 -9.56 12.15
C PRO A 69 -4.38 -10.44 13.30
N ASP A 70 -5.50 -10.10 13.93
CA ASP A 70 -6.21 -10.92 14.91
C ASP A 70 -6.72 -12.26 14.34
N VAL A 71 -6.92 -12.35 13.03
CA VAL A 71 -7.30 -13.57 12.30
C VAL A 71 -6.08 -14.27 11.72
N SER A 72 -5.19 -13.55 11.03
CA SER A 72 -4.06 -14.14 10.31
C SER A 72 -2.96 -14.66 11.22
N ILE A 73 -2.61 -13.96 12.30
CA ILE A 73 -1.53 -14.38 13.21
C ILE A 73 -1.80 -15.79 13.78
N PRO A 74 -2.94 -16.10 14.41
CA PRO A 74 -3.23 -17.46 14.88
C PRO A 74 -3.35 -18.46 13.73
N ALA A 75 -3.87 -18.04 12.56
CA ALA A 75 -3.99 -18.93 11.40
C ALA A 75 -2.62 -19.31 10.80
N PHE A 76 -1.67 -18.37 10.70
CA PHE A 76 -0.30 -18.70 10.29
C PHE A 76 0.39 -19.63 11.28
N ALA A 77 0.22 -19.40 12.59
CA ALA A 77 0.76 -20.30 13.59
C ALA A 77 0.18 -21.73 13.45
N GLU A 78 -1.13 -21.87 13.20
CA GLU A 78 -1.77 -23.15 12.93
C GLU A 78 -1.26 -23.78 11.63
N LEU A 79 -1.13 -23.00 10.54
CA LEU A 79 -0.62 -23.42 9.24
C LEU A 79 0.76 -24.08 9.38
N PHE A 80 1.70 -23.39 10.04
CA PHE A 80 3.06 -23.91 10.23
C PHE A 80 3.12 -25.13 11.15
N ASN A 81 2.25 -25.19 12.15
CA ASN A 81 2.24 -26.32 13.10
C ASN A 81 1.56 -27.57 12.53
N THR A 82 0.57 -27.44 11.66
CA THR A 82 -0.28 -28.59 11.26
C THR A 82 -0.27 -28.88 9.77
N GLN A 83 0.11 -27.92 8.92
CA GLN A 83 -0.03 -28.01 7.46
C GLN A 83 1.27 -27.68 6.70
N SER A 84 2.39 -27.53 7.39
CA SER A 84 3.67 -27.16 6.75
C SER A 84 4.10 -28.12 5.64
N ALA A 85 3.78 -29.42 5.76
CA ALA A 85 4.06 -30.43 4.73
C ALA A 85 3.28 -30.22 3.43
N ASN A 86 2.19 -29.44 3.43
CA ASN A 86 1.38 -29.10 2.27
C ASN A 86 1.83 -27.82 1.56
N LEU A 87 2.83 -27.12 2.11
CA LEU A 87 3.41 -25.94 1.51
C LEU A 87 4.62 -26.30 0.64
N ASP A 88 4.64 -25.87 -0.61
CA ASP A 88 5.87 -25.83 -1.37
C ASP A 88 6.83 -24.75 -0.82
N LEU A 89 8.06 -24.74 -1.30
CA LEU A 89 9.10 -23.83 -0.84
C LEU A 89 8.69 -22.34 -0.99
N GLY A 90 8.06 -22.00 -2.11
CA GLY A 90 7.61 -20.63 -2.38
C GLY A 90 6.50 -20.20 -1.43
N ASN A 91 5.49 -21.04 -1.24
CA ASN A 91 4.38 -20.78 -0.32
C ASN A 91 4.83 -20.75 1.15
N MET A 92 5.80 -21.61 1.52
CA MET A 92 6.41 -21.58 2.86
C MET A 92 7.07 -20.23 3.12
N LEU A 93 7.91 -19.76 2.21
CA LEU A 93 8.62 -18.48 2.36
C LEU A 93 7.67 -17.29 2.36
N ASN A 94 6.72 -17.27 1.41
CA ASN A 94 5.72 -16.20 1.32
C ASN A 94 4.83 -16.12 2.55
N SER A 95 4.38 -17.27 3.07
CA SER A 95 3.59 -17.34 4.30
C SER A 95 4.40 -16.87 5.51
N SER A 96 5.69 -17.22 5.57
CA SER A 96 6.59 -16.74 6.63
C SER A 96 6.74 -15.22 6.61
N MET A 97 6.91 -14.64 5.42
CA MET A 97 6.99 -13.18 5.25
C MET A 97 5.67 -12.49 5.67
N MET A 98 4.53 -12.98 5.19
CA MET A 98 3.21 -12.43 5.57
C MET A 98 2.96 -12.52 7.08
N PHE A 99 3.34 -13.64 7.72
CA PHE A 99 3.22 -13.81 9.16
C PHE A 99 4.08 -12.80 9.94
N ALA A 100 5.35 -12.63 9.53
CA ALA A 100 6.23 -11.65 10.15
C ALA A 100 5.72 -10.21 9.97
N MET A 101 5.19 -9.86 8.80
CA MET A 101 4.58 -8.56 8.54
C MET A 101 3.36 -8.31 9.44
N ASP A 102 2.51 -9.30 9.66
CA ASP A 102 1.34 -9.15 10.53
C ASP A 102 1.73 -9.02 12.01
N LEU A 103 2.75 -9.74 12.46
CA LEU A 103 3.33 -9.58 13.80
C LEU A 103 3.92 -8.18 13.99
N SER A 104 4.69 -7.69 13.01
CA SER A 104 5.25 -6.33 13.03
C SER A 104 4.15 -5.27 13.06
N ARG A 105 3.07 -5.46 12.30
CA ARG A 105 1.92 -4.54 12.24
C ARG A 105 1.23 -4.37 13.60
N VAL A 106 1.26 -5.38 14.45
CA VAL A 106 0.74 -5.31 15.83
C VAL A 106 1.83 -4.93 16.86
N GLY A 107 3.04 -4.58 16.40
CA GLY A 107 4.16 -4.15 17.25
C GLY A 107 5.05 -5.30 17.78
N ASP A 108 4.75 -6.57 17.47
CA ASP A 108 5.53 -7.70 17.93
C ASP A 108 6.71 -8.02 16.99
N ASN A 109 7.59 -7.03 16.82
CA ASN A 109 8.77 -7.14 15.97
C ASN A 109 9.74 -8.23 16.43
N LYS A 110 9.81 -8.48 17.75
CA LYS A 110 10.68 -9.53 18.32
C LYS A 110 10.25 -10.92 17.85
N THR A 111 8.96 -11.22 17.92
CA THR A 111 8.42 -12.49 17.43
C THR A 111 8.51 -12.57 15.91
N ALA A 112 8.28 -11.47 15.19
CA ALA A 112 8.43 -11.40 13.73
C ALA A 112 9.85 -11.82 13.28
N ALA A 113 10.88 -11.22 13.84
CA ALA A 113 12.27 -11.57 13.56
C ALA A 113 12.56 -13.04 13.85
N LYS A 114 12.19 -13.51 15.05
CA LYS A 114 12.42 -14.88 15.48
C LYS A 114 11.76 -15.91 14.57
N MET A 115 10.49 -15.72 14.24
CA MET A 115 9.72 -16.66 13.40
C MET A 115 10.26 -16.69 11.97
N LEU A 116 10.57 -15.53 11.41
CA LEU A 116 11.13 -15.46 10.06
C LEU A 116 12.52 -16.11 9.99
N SER A 117 13.37 -15.90 11.01
CA SER A 117 14.68 -16.55 11.11
C SER A 117 14.56 -18.07 11.20
N LEU A 118 13.66 -18.58 12.04
CA LEU A 118 13.45 -20.05 12.18
C LEU A 118 12.97 -20.66 10.85
N ASN A 119 12.03 -20.02 10.17
CA ASN A 119 11.51 -20.52 8.89
C ASN A 119 12.55 -20.42 7.78
N LEU A 120 13.37 -19.35 7.75
CA LEU A 120 14.48 -19.25 6.80
C LEU A 120 15.50 -20.38 6.98
N GLU A 121 15.91 -20.65 8.23
CA GLU A 121 16.87 -21.74 8.51
C GLU A 121 16.35 -23.10 8.07
N ALA A 122 15.05 -23.37 8.24
CA ALA A 122 14.43 -24.63 7.82
C ALA A 122 14.51 -24.88 6.30
N VAL A 123 14.58 -23.81 5.50
CA VAL A 123 14.59 -23.91 4.02
C VAL A 123 15.86 -23.36 3.35
N ARG A 124 16.81 -22.85 4.14
CA ARG A 124 18.02 -22.14 3.67
C ARG A 124 18.79 -22.89 2.58
N THR A 125 18.95 -24.21 2.72
CA THR A 125 19.69 -25.05 1.79
C THR A 125 19.05 -25.18 0.41
N HIS A 126 17.79 -24.78 0.29
CA HIS A 126 17.01 -24.83 -0.96
C HIS A 126 16.87 -23.46 -1.63
N LEU A 127 17.45 -22.42 -1.04
CA LEU A 127 17.35 -21.05 -1.53
C LEU A 127 18.65 -20.56 -2.15
N ASP A 128 18.54 -19.65 -3.13
CA ASP A 128 19.69 -18.93 -3.64
C ASP A 128 20.13 -17.82 -2.65
N SER A 129 21.39 -17.37 -2.80
CA SER A 129 21.98 -16.39 -1.90
C SER A 129 21.26 -15.02 -1.93
N ALA A 130 20.66 -14.64 -3.06
CA ALA A 130 19.94 -13.36 -3.17
C ALA A 130 18.61 -13.41 -2.39
N THR A 131 17.91 -14.54 -2.46
CA THR A 131 16.70 -14.78 -1.67
C THR A 131 17.00 -14.79 -0.19
N ILE A 132 18.07 -15.51 0.24
CA ILE A 132 18.50 -15.53 1.65
C ILE A 132 18.79 -14.11 2.13
N ALA A 133 19.62 -13.36 1.41
CA ALA A 133 19.96 -11.99 1.77
C ALA A 133 18.73 -11.08 1.86
N GLY A 134 17.76 -11.23 0.95
CA GLY A 134 16.51 -10.48 0.99
C GLY A 134 15.67 -10.76 2.24
N VAL A 135 15.59 -12.02 2.68
CA VAL A 135 14.86 -12.38 3.90
C VAL A 135 15.63 -11.92 5.16
N GLU A 136 16.97 -12.03 5.15
CA GLU A 136 17.83 -11.55 6.25
C GLU A 136 17.70 -10.04 6.46
N GLN A 137 17.47 -9.25 5.40
CA GLN A 137 17.19 -7.81 5.52
C GLN A 137 15.93 -7.56 6.38
N PHE A 138 14.85 -8.31 6.16
CA PHE A 138 13.63 -8.19 6.99
C PHE A 138 13.84 -8.66 8.42
N ILE A 139 14.61 -9.73 8.64
CA ILE A 139 14.96 -10.19 9.99
C ILE A 139 15.70 -9.08 10.74
N ASN A 140 16.76 -8.53 10.15
CA ASN A 140 17.53 -7.43 10.73
C ASN A 140 16.68 -6.18 11.00
N GLN A 141 15.74 -5.86 10.09
CA GLN A 141 14.80 -4.77 10.29
C GLN A 141 13.93 -4.99 11.52
N TYR A 142 13.29 -6.17 11.65
CA TYR A 142 12.44 -6.48 12.80
C TYR A 142 13.23 -6.57 14.11
N GLU A 143 14.45 -7.11 14.08
CA GLU A 143 15.34 -7.11 15.25
C GLU A 143 15.70 -5.68 15.69
N ALA A 144 16.01 -4.81 14.76
CA ALA A 144 16.31 -3.40 15.04
C ALA A 144 15.09 -2.68 15.62
N LEU A 145 13.90 -2.86 15.01
CA LEU A 145 12.63 -2.26 15.46
C LEU A 145 12.16 -2.83 16.80
N SER A 146 12.54 -4.07 17.17
CA SER A 146 12.14 -4.68 18.45
C SER A 146 12.70 -3.98 19.70
N LYS A 147 13.65 -3.06 19.51
CA LYS A 147 14.24 -2.24 20.57
C LYS A 147 13.42 -0.98 20.88
N TYR A 148 12.37 -0.72 20.12
CA TYR A 148 11.50 0.46 20.20
C TYR A 148 10.05 0.04 20.38
N ASP A 149 9.18 1.03 20.70
CA ASP A 149 7.72 0.88 20.70
C ASP A 149 7.14 1.76 19.56
N PRO A 150 7.24 1.30 18.28
CA PRO A 150 6.91 2.12 17.13
C PRO A 150 5.48 2.62 17.15
N TYR A 151 5.31 3.88 16.73
CA TYR A 151 4.02 4.53 16.58
C TYR A 151 3.20 4.68 17.87
N LYS A 152 3.85 4.99 18.99
CA LYS A 152 3.13 5.39 20.19
C LYS A 152 2.45 6.74 19.99
N ILE A 153 1.15 6.71 19.79
CA ILE A 153 0.35 7.89 19.44
C ILE A 153 -0.25 8.54 20.69
N THR A 154 -0.16 9.86 20.74
CA THR A 154 -0.80 10.69 21.76
C THR A 154 -1.57 11.83 21.08
N PHE A 155 -2.80 12.06 21.52
CA PHE A 155 -3.65 13.13 21.04
C PHE A 155 -3.71 14.26 22.07
N GLU A 156 -3.60 15.51 21.63
CA GLU A 156 -3.82 16.67 22.49
C GLU A 156 -5.32 16.85 22.81
N ASN A 157 -6.21 16.41 21.90
CA ASN A 157 -7.65 16.52 21.98
C ASN A 157 -8.34 15.17 21.71
N SER A 158 -9.65 15.07 21.99
CA SER A 158 -10.45 13.87 21.66
C SER A 158 -10.55 13.60 20.15
N VAL A 159 -10.30 14.61 19.33
CA VAL A 159 -10.21 14.54 17.87
C VAL A 159 -8.96 15.28 17.47
N GLY A 160 -8.01 14.56 16.88
CA GLY A 160 -6.81 15.15 16.29
C GLY A 160 -7.12 15.80 14.94
N THR A 161 -6.50 16.92 14.68
CA THR A 161 -6.61 17.65 13.42
C THR A 161 -5.21 17.89 12.85
N ILE A 162 -5.00 17.48 11.60
CA ILE A 162 -3.76 17.69 10.88
C ILE A 162 -4.08 18.64 9.72
N PRO A 163 -3.73 19.93 9.81
CA PRO A 163 -3.91 20.87 8.71
C PRO A 163 -3.00 20.52 7.53
N PHE A 164 -3.44 20.80 6.31
CA PHE A 164 -2.61 20.66 5.12
C PHE A 164 -2.84 21.79 4.13
N GLU A 165 -1.93 21.93 3.19
CA GLU A 165 -2.08 22.78 2.01
C GLU A 165 -1.89 21.97 0.75
N ILE A 166 -2.60 22.38 -0.30
CA ILE A 166 -2.38 21.89 -1.65
C ILE A 166 -1.39 22.85 -2.33
N VAL A 167 -0.18 22.35 -2.57
CA VAL A 167 0.91 23.15 -3.12
C VAL A 167 1.18 22.79 -4.57
N PRO A 168 1.43 23.76 -5.47
CA PRO A 168 1.87 23.48 -6.82
C PRO A 168 3.27 22.87 -6.82
N VAL A 169 3.49 21.83 -7.63
CA VAL A 169 4.80 21.19 -7.78
C VAL A 169 5.62 21.83 -8.90
N ASP A 170 4.98 22.14 -10.02
CA ASP A 170 5.61 22.77 -11.19
C ASP A 170 4.69 23.83 -11.80
N PRO A 171 4.55 25.03 -11.16
CA PRO A 171 3.90 26.15 -11.80
C PRO A 171 4.89 26.80 -12.80
N PRO A 172 4.50 27.13 -14.02
CA PRO A 172 3.17 27.11 -14.61
C PRO A 172 2.91 25.94 -15.58
N LYS A 173 3.79 24.93 -15.67
CA LYS A 173 3.76 23.98 -16.79
C LYS A 173 2.68 22.91 -16.71
N ASN A 174 2.39 22.31 -15.53
CA ASN A 174 1.59 21.09 -15.45
C ASN A 174 0.38 21.14 -14.51
N ASN A 175 0.14 22.19 -13.75
CA ASN A 175 -0.89 22.20 -12.71
C ASN A 175 -0.83 21.01 -11.75
N SER A 176 0.36 20.42 -11.57
CA SER A 176 0.61 19.33 -10.62
C SER A 176 0.57 19.85 -9.21
N VAL A 177 -0.04 19.10 -8.30
CA VAL A 177 -0.23 19.54 -6.91
C VAL A 177 0.06 18.40 -5.94
N LEU A 178 0.55 18.74 -4.76
CA LEU A 178 0.80 17.81 -3.65
C LEU A 178 0.14 18.28 -2.37
N MET A 179 -0.07 17.36 -1.45
CA MET A 179 -0.63 17.64 -0.14
C MET A 179 0.49 17.69 0.90
N HIS A 180 0.82 18.91 1.35
CA HIS A 180 1.80 19.15 2.40
C HIS A 180 1.10 19.38 3.73
N LEU A 181 1.51 18.62 4.75
CA LEU A 181 1.02 18.79 6.10
C LEU A 181 1.57 20.08 6.72
N ARG A 182 0.78 20.72 7.56
CA ARG A 182 1.15 21.94 8.29
C ARG A 182 1.18 21.69 9.80
N ASN A 183 1.87 22.55 10.52
CA ASN A 183 2.12 22.39 11.96
C ASN A 183 2.81 21.06 12.27
N THR A 184 3.86 20.76 11.52
CA THR A 184 4.61 19.51 11.59
C THR A 184 6.03 19.76 12.12
N SER A 185 6.52 18.84 12.92
CA SER A 185 7.92 18.85 13.38
C SER A 185 8.44 17.43 13.57
N ILE A 186 9.74 17.25 13.36
CA ILE A 186 10.47 16.02 13.64
C ILE A 186 11.51 16.33 14.72
N ASN A 187 11.47 15.61 15.84
CA ASN A 187 12.35 15.80 16.99
C ASN A 187 12.40 17.27 17.46
N GLY A 188 11.23 17.96 17.41
CA GLY A 188 11.09 19.36 17.84
C GLY A 188 11.52 20.41 16.81
N VAL A 189 12.02 20.01 15.63
CA VAL A 189 12.40 20.91 14.54
C VAL A 189 11.32 20.93 13.49
N GLU A 190 10.87 22.12 13.07
CA GLU A 190 9.85 22.26 12.01
C GLU A 190 10.26 21.51 10.74
N ALA A 191 9.31 20.79 10.16
CA ALA A 191 9.52 19.92 9.01
C ALA A 191 8.42 20.10 7.97
N ASP A 192 8.78 20.06 6.70
CA ASP A 192 7.84 20.05 5.58
C ASP A 192 7.57 18.60 5.17
N VAL A 193 6.36 18.13 5.40
CA VAL A 193 5.99 16.70 5.28
C VAL A 193 4.92 16.52 4.23
N THR A 194 5.18 15.70 3.24
CA THR A 194 4.20 15.27 2.25
C THR A 194 3.39 14.08 2.79
N PHE A 195 2.08 14.12 2.64
CA PHE A 195 1.20 13.01 2.96
C PHE A 195 0.89 12.22 1.68
N ASP A 196 1.33 10.96 1.65
CA ASP A 196 1.25 10.10 0.48
C ASP A 196 0.59 8.76 0.83
N THR A 197 -0.68 8.62 0.47
CA THR A 197 -1.45 7.38 0.70
C THR A 197 -1.02 6.23 -0.22
N GLY A 198 -0.33 6.53 -1.33
CA GLY A 198 0.25 5.55 -2.25
C GLY A 198 1.59 4.99 -1.77
N ALA A 199 2.28 5.68 -0.85
CA ALA A 199 3.48 5.16 -0.23
C ALA A 199 3.15 4.13 0.86
N GLY A 200 3.75 2.94 0.77
CA GLY A 200 3.59 1.87 1.76
C GLY A 200 4.28 2.16 3.10
N VAL A 201 5.28 3.03 3.11
CA VAL A 201 6.19 3.31 4.22
C VAL A 201 6.45 4.81 4.38
N ASN A 202 7.00 5.22 5.51
CA ASN A 202 7.50 6.59 5.68
C ASN A 202 8.91 6.69 5.11
N ILE A 203 9.20 7.79 4.43
CA ILE A 203 10.48 8.02 3.73
C ILE A 203 11.06 9.37 4.15
N ILE A 204 12.38 9.42 4.28
CA ILE A 204 13.13 10.67 4.51
C ILE A 204 14.45 10.63 3.73
N SER A 205 14.87 11.77 3.19
CA SER A 205 16.19 11.87 2.59
C SER A 205 17.30 11.75 3.65
N ASP A 206 18.46 11.23 3.25
CA ASP A 206 19.63 11.07 4.12
C ASP A 206 20.08 12.39 4.76
N ALA A 207 20.10 13.47 3.97
CA ALA A 207 20.43 14.81 4.45
C ALA A 207 19.48 15.32 5.55
N LEU A 208 18.17 15.05 5.39
CA LEU A 208 17.16 15.45 6.36
C LEU A 208 17.12 14.50 7.57
N ALA A 209 17.39 13.22 7.41
CA ALA A 209 17.55 12.30 8.52
C ALA A 209 18.66 12.78 9.47
N TYR A 210 19.79 13.25 8.92
CA TYR A 210 20.86 13.87 9.69
C TYR A 210 20.42 15.20 10.34
N LYS A 211 19.80 16.11 9.56
CA LYS A 211 19.32 17.41 10.04
C LYS A 211 18.37 17.29 11.23
N TYR A 212 17.47 16.33 11.19
CA TYR A 212 16.47 16.11 12.24
C TYR A 212 16.95 15.14 13.33
N ASN A 213 18.22 14.75 13.34
CA ASN A 213 18.83 13.86 14.33
C ASN A 213 18.04 12.56 14.52
N LEU A 214 17.67 11.90 13.42
CA LEU A 214 17.08 10.57 13.48
C LEU A 214 18.13 9.57 14.01
N ILE A 215 17.68 8.58 14.77
CA ILE A 215 18.54 7.51 15.29
C ILE A 215 18.70 6.45 14.20
N PRO A 216 19.89 6.27 13.61
CA PRO A 216 20.10 5.24 12.62
C PRO A 216 19.95 3.86 13.24
N LEU A 217 19.32 2.92 12.51
CA LEU A 217 19.22 1.52 12.85
C LEU A 217 20.25 0.73 12.05
N ASP A 218 20.75 -0.37 12.66
CA ASP A 218 21.59 -1.33 11.97
C ASP A 218 20.71 -2.28 11.12
N ALA A 219 20.08 -1.68 10.10
CA ALA A 219 19.21 -2.37 9.17
C ALA A 219 19.26 -1.65 7.80
N SER A 220 19.44 -2.44 6.75
CA SER A 220 19.36 -1.96 5.35
C SER A 220 18.05 -2.43 4.71
N SER A 221 17.62 -1.71 3.68
CA SER A 221 16.43 -2.07 2.93
C SER A 221 16.50 -1.57 1.49
N THR A 222 15.54 -2.00 0.69
CA THR A 222 15.31 -1.48 -0.65
C THR A 222 13.92 -0.87 -0.74
N VAL A 223 13.84 0.32 -1.34
CA VAL A 223 12.56 1.01 -1.61
C VAL A 223 12.32 1.00 -3.11
N GLY A 224 11.12 0.59 -3.51
CA GLY A 224 10.67 0.65 -4.90
C GLY A 224 9.97 1.97 -5.19
N GLY A 225 10.37 2.63 -6.27
CA GLY A 225 9.73 3.81 -6.83
C GLY A 225 9.71 3.67 -8.35
N VAL A 226 10.18 4.68 -9.07
CA VAL A 226 10.46 4.58 -10.52
C VAL A 226 11.55 3.53 -10.78
N ASP A 227 12.54 3.45 -9.86
CA ASP A 227 13.51 2.37 -9.80
C ASP A 227 13.73 1.93 -8.34
N ILE A 228 14.54 0.87 -8.13
CA ILE A 228 14.85 0.35 -6.81
C ILE A 228 16.02 1.12 -6.22
N GLN A 229 15.84 1.68 -5.02
CA GLN A 229 16.87 2.36 -4.26
C GLN A 229 17.26 1.56 -3.02
N ASN A 230 18.56 1.51 -2.74
CA ASN A 230 19.05 1.01 -1.46
C ASN A 230 18.92 2.12 -0.41
N GLY A 231 18.49 1.74 0.77
CA GLY A 231 18.34 2.64 1.89
C GLY A 231 18.70 1.98 3.22
N SER A 232 18.56 2.73 4.27
CA SER A 232 18.69 2.26 5.63
C SER A 232 17.43 2.64 6.42
N TYR A 233 17.39 2.26 7.70
CA TYR A 233 16.32 2.66 8.59
C TYR A 233 16.83 3.64 9.64
N ALA A 234 15.96 4.56 10.04
CA ALA A 234 16.20 5.40 11.21
C ALA A 234 14.89 5.66 11.96
N ILE A 235 15.00 5.98 13.24
CA ILE A 235 13.86 6.32 14.11
C ILE A 235 13.85 7.84 14.37
N ALA A 236 12.73 8.48 14.08
CA ALA A 236 12.40 9.76 14.66
C ALA A 236 11.81 9.51 16.05
N LYS A 237 12.41 10.10 17.10
CA LYS A 237 11.90 10.00 18.48
C LYS A 237 10.50 10.56 18.61
N GLU A 238 10.23 11.61 17.85
CA GLU A 238 8.95 12.31 17.83
C GLU A 238 8.65 12.87 16.44
N LEU A 239 7.48 12.59 15.94
CA LEU A 239 6.84 13.26 14.81
C LEU A 239 5.58 13.94 15.33
N LYS A 240 5.54 15.27 15.31
CA LYS A 240 4.31 16.03 15.56
C LYS A 240 3.65 16.35 14.22
N ILE A 241 2.37 16.06 14.10
CA ILE A 241 1.53 16.38 12.94
C ILE A 241 0.21 17.02 13.45
N GLY A 242 0.08 18.33 13.30
CA GLY A 242 -1.04 19.07 13.89
C GLY A 242 -1.14 18.85 15.40
N ASP A 243 -2.28 18.32 15.86
CA ASP A 243 -2.59 18.04 17.27
C ASP A 243 -2.21 16.60 17.70
N ILE A 244 -1.46 15.88 16.88
CA ILE A 244 -1.10 14.48 17.11
C ILE A 244 0.40 14.36 17.27
N ILE A 245 0.84 13.67 18.31
CA ILE A 245 2.24 13.33 18.56
C ILE A 245 2.41 11.83 18.40
N VAL A 246 3.33 11.43 17.55
CA VAL A 246 3.69 10.03 17.30
C VAL A 246 5.14 9.83 17.71
N ARG A 247 5.43 8.86 18.57
CA ARG A 247 6.79 8.55 19.02
C ARG A 247 7.32 7.28 18.38
N ASP A 248 8.65 7.22 18.32
CA ASP A 248 9.41 6.11 17.75
C ASP A 248 8.96 5.77 16.32
N VAL A 249 8.93 6.78 15.45
CA VAL A 249 8.45 6.65 14.06
C VAL A 249 9.58 6.14 13.17
N PRO A 250 9.43 4.94 12.56
CA PRO A 250 10.39 4.44 11.58
C PRO A 250 10.32 5.22 10.27
N PHE A 251 11.48 5.50 9.71
CA PHE A 251 11.65 6.05 8.38
C PHE A 251 12.64 5.22 7.57
N TYR A 252 12.32 5.00 6.31
CA TYR A 252 13.30 4.60 5.30
C TYR A 252 14.13 5.81 4.92
N VAL A 253 15.43 5.70 5.07
CA VAL A 253 16.39 6.75 4.73
C VAL A 253 16.99 6.41 3.39
N ILE A 254 16.75 7.26 2.39
CA ILE A 254 17.20 7.05 1.01
C ILE A 254 17.81 8.30 0.43
N ASN A 255 18.66 8.13 -0.57
CA ASN A 255 19.10 9.24 -1.39
C ASN A 255 18.03 9.53 -2.46
N ILE A 256 17.34 10.67 -2.31
CA ILE A 256 16.29 11.11 -3.22
C ILE A 256 16.90 11.94 -4.34
N THR A 257 17.55 11.29 -5.30
CA THR A 257 18.04 11.95 -6.52
C THR A 257 17.60 11.17 -7.74
N THR A 258 17.36 11.89 -8.84
CA THR A 258 17.01 11.29 -10.13
C THR A 258 18.19 11.31 -11.10
N ASN A 259 19.35 11.86 -10.73
CA ASN A 259 20.50 12.18 -11.57
C ASN A 259 20.14 13.16 -12.72
N ASN A 260 19.11 13.98 -12.52
CA ASN A 260 18.67 15.00 -13.45
C ASN A 260 18.23 16.24 -12.67
N GLU A 261 18.95 17.35 -12.79
CA GLU A 261 18.72 18.58 -11.99
C GLU A 261 17.30 19.16 -12.09
N GLU A 262 16.63 19.04 -13.24
CA GLU A 262 15.23 19.48 -13.38
C GLU A 262 14.26 18.54 -12.66
N ALA A 263 14.51 17.24 -12.73
CA ALA A 263 13.70 16.23 -12.05
C ALA A 263 13.98 16.24 -10.54
N ASP A 264 15.20 16.53 -10.11
CA ASP A 264 15.56 16.65 -8.70
C ASP A 264 14.76 17.77 -8.01
N LYS A 265 14.55 18.92 -8.69
CA LYS A 265 13.67 19.99 -8.18
C LYS A 265 12.23 19.52 -7.97
N TYR A 266 11.75 18.60 -8.81
CA TYR A 266 10.41 18.02 -8.66
C TYR A 266 10.35 17.05 -7.48
N VAL A 267 11.37 16.21 -7.30
CA VAL A 267 11.38 15.22 -6.22
C VAL A 267 11.81 15.79 -4.87
N ASP A 268 12.34 17.01 -4.81
CA ASP A 268 12.64 17.71 -3.55
C ASP A 268 11.42 17.87 -2.63
N CYS A 269 10.21 17.95 -3.19
CA CYS A 269 8.98 17.98 -2.40
C CYS A 269 8.64 16.64 -1.73
N PHE A 270 9.31 15.54 -2.08
CA PHE A 270 9.17 14.22 -1.49
C PHE A 270 10.29 13.88 -0.48
N ASN A 271 11.08 14.87 -0.05
CA ASN A 271 12.19 14.65 0.87
C ASN A 271 11.76 14.10 2.24
N ILE A 272 10.51 14.33 2.65
CA ILE A 272 9.88 13.69 3.81
C ILE A 272 8.47 13.28 3.41
N VAL A 273 8.20 11.99 3.46
CA VAL A 273 6.90 11.40 3.15
C VAL A 273 6.40 10.61 4.34
N VAL A 274 5.14 10.80 4.71
CA VAL A 274 4.42 9.88 5.60
C VAL A 274 3.37 9.13 4.81
N GLY A 275 3.45 7.79 4.92
CA GLY A 275 2.68 6.87 4.10
C GLY A 275 1.58 6.12 4.83
N SER A 276 1.06 5.09 4.16
CA SER A 276 -0.02 4.24 4.67
C SER A 276 0.34 3.48 5.95
N GLU A 277 1.62 3.26 6.22
CA GLU A 277 2.08 2.67 7.49
C GLU A 277 1.62 3.52 8.69
N LEU A 278 1.79 4.85 8.64
CA LEU A 278 1.26 5.75 9.67
C LEU A 278 -0.27 5.74 9.69
N MET A 279 -0.94 5.71 8.52
CA MET A 279 -2.40 5.66 8.45
C MET A 279 -2.98 4.44 9.17
N LEU A 280 -2.33 3.28 9.04
CA LEU A 280 -2.72 2.05 9.74
C LEU A 280 -2.69 2.22 11.26
N GLN A 281 -1.74 2.97 11.78
CA GLN A 281 -1.61 3.23 13.21
C GLN A 281 -2.63 4.27 13.71
N LEU A 282 -3.01 5.23 12.86
CA LEU A 282 -4.07 6.20 13.17
C LEU A 282 -5.46 5.57 13.20
N LYS A 283 -5.66 4.37 12.65
CA LYS A 283 -6.88 3.52 12.67
C LYS A 283 -8.08 4.08 11.91
N ASP A 284 -8.35 5.36 11.97
CA ASP A 284 -9.49 6.00 11.29
C ASP A 284 -9.12 7.44 10.97
N LEU A 285 -9.20 7.82 9.72
CA LEU A 285 -8.89 9.18 9.31
C LEU A 285 -9.82 9.64 8.19
N THR A 286 -10.16 10.92 8.21
CA THR A 286 -10.95 11.57 7.17
C THR A 286 -10.16 12.73 6.57
N ILE A 287 -9.83 12.64 5.29
CA ILE A 287 -9.27 13.77 4.52
C ILE A 287 -10.44 14.66 4.11
N ASP A 288 -10.47 15.88 4.62
CA ASP A 288 -11.46 16.91 4.32
C ASP A 288 -10.84 17.96 3.39
N PHE A 289 -11.03 17.79 2.10
CA PHE A 289 -10.49 18.69 1.08
C PHE A 289 -11.19 20.06 1.05
N VAL A 290 -12.37 20.19 1.66
CA VAL A 290 -13.09 21.48 1.75
C VAL A 290 -12.45 22.38 2.79
N ASN A 291 -12.04 21.79 3.91
CA ASN A 291 -11.47 22.52 5.05
C ASN A 291 -9.94 22.34 5.17
N ASN A 292 -9.30 21.68 4.21
CA ASN A 292 -7.87 21.43 4.15
C ASN A 292 -7.31 20.84 5.47
N LYS A 293 -7.93 19.76 5.94
CA LYS A 293 -7.49 19.07 7.15
C LYS A 293 -7.77 17.58 7.10
N ILE A 294 -6.92 16.80 7.77
CA ILE A 294 -7.18 15.41 8.10
C ILE A 294 -7.72 15.36 9.52
N ILE A 295 -8.80 14.63 9.74
CA ILE A 295 -9.48 14.47 11.02
C ILE A 295 -9.26 13.04 11.49
N VAL A 296 -8.76 12.86 12.72
CA VAL A 296 -8.42 11.56 13.30
C VAL A 296 -9.07 11.46 14.70
N PRO A 297 -10.08 10.61 14.91
CA PRO A 297 -10.60 10.35 16.24
C PRO A 297 -9.54 9.72 17.15
N SER A 298 -9.41 10.21 18.41
CA SER A 298 -8.47 9.63 19.38
C SER A 298 -8.87 8.23 19.86
N ILE A 299 -10.16 7.88 19.68
CA ILE A 299 -10.69 6.54 19.97
C ILE A 299 -11.00 5.87 18.64
N ALA A 300 -10.27 4.79 18.35
CA ALA A 300 -10.51 4.00 17.16
C ALA A 300 -11.92 3.39 17.16
N PRO A 301 -12.60 3.29 16.02
CA PRO A 301 -13.88 2.60 15.93
C PRO A 301 -13.72 1.13 16.34
N LYS A 302 -14.77 0.56 16.91
CA LYS A 302 -14.83 -0.89 17.09
C LYS A 302 -15.04 -1.55 15.73
N ARG A 303 -14.39 -2.71 15.50
CA ARG A 303 -14.62 -3.49 14.28
C ARG A 303 -16.10 -3.82 14.13
N SER A 304 -16.62 -3.58 12.95
CA SER A 304 -18.01 -3.89 12.57
C SER A 304 -18.05 -5.15 11.68
N GLN A 305 -19.25 -5.51 11.21
CA GLN A 305 -19.44 -6.63 10.29
C GLN A 305 -19.57 -6.19 8.82
N VAL A 306 -19.21 -4.94 8.53
CA VAL A 306 -19.24 -4.41 7.16
C VAL A 306 -18.19 -5.12 6.31
N SER A 307 -18.56 -5.43 5.07
CA SER A 307 -17.62 -6.02 4.12
C SER A 307 -16.55 -4.98 3.74
N PRO A 308 -15.25 -5.34 3.76
CA PRO A 308 -14.18 -4.45 3.35
C PRO A 308 -14.30 -4.11 1.86
N ASN A 309 -13.89 -2.90 1.50
CA ASN A 309 -13.70 -2.47 0.12
C ASN A 309 -12.27 -1.97 -0.14
N MET A 310 -11.38 -2.17 0.84
CA MET A 310 -9.94 -2.00 0.69
C MET A 310 -9.23 -3.34 0.89
N CYS A 311 -8.07 -3.49 0.28
CA CYS A 311 -7.16 -4.62 0.49
C CYS A 311 -5.71 -4.17 0.33
N PHE A 312 -4.77 -4.99 0.81
CA PHE A 312 -3.37 -4.83 0.46
C PHE A 312 -3.03 -5.59 -0.82
N SER A 313 -2.21 -4.98 -1.67
CA SER A 313 -1.53 -5.66 -2.77
C SER A 313 -0.49 -6.67 -2.23
N SER A 314 0.16 -7.40 -3.14
CA SER A 314 1.29 -8.28 -2.80
C SER A 314 2.48 -7.51 -2.20
N GLN A 315 2.67 -6.25 -2.56
CA GLN A 315 3.69 -5.34 -2.02
C GLN A 315 3.19 -4.47 -0.87
N MET A 316 2.01 -4.80 -0.31
CA MET A 316 1.39 -4.09 0.81
C MET A 316 0.93 -2.65 0.50
N ASN A 317 0.77 -2.29 -0.78
CA ASN A 317 0.11 -1.05 -1.15
C ASN A 317 -1.38 -1.11 -0.81
N LEU A 318 -1.93 -0.01 -0.34
CA LEU A 318 -3.35 0.12 0.01
C LEU A 318 -4.19 0.33 -1.26
N LEU A 319 -5.04 -0.64 -1.58
CA LEU A 319 -5.91 -0.61 -2.74
C LEU A 319 -7.38 -0.47 -2.33
N GLY A 320 -8.13 0.34 -3.07
CA GLY A 320 -9.58 0.45 -2.95
C GLY A 320 -10.32 -0.20 -4.12
N LYS A 321 -11.50 -0.76 -3.86
CA LYS A 321 -12.44 -1.17 -4.93
C LYS A 321 -13.06 0.06 -5.57
N GLY A 322 -13.04 0.11 -6.91
CA GLY A 322 -13.71 1.16 -7.66
C GLY A 322 -14.24 0.68 -9.00
N ILE A 323 -14.87 1.59 -9.73
CA ILE A 323 -15.40 1.34 -11.06
C ILE A 323 -14.95 2.48 -11.97
N VAL A 324 -14.37 2.15 -13.13
CA VAL A 324 -14.02 3.13 -14.16
C VAL A 324 -14.76 2.75 -15.43
N LYS A 325 -15.60 3.67 -15.92
CA LYS A 325 -16.44 3.45 -17.12
C LYS A 325 -17.16 2.09 -17.09
N GLY A 326 -17.72 1.73 -15.92
CA GLY A 326 -18.44 0.45 -15.71
C GLY A 326 -17.55 -0.77 -15.43
N ASN A 327 -16.24 -0.67 -15.56
CA ASN A 327 -15.31 -1.76 -15.27
C ASN A 327 -14.88 -1.73 -13.79
N LYS A 328 -15.14 -2.81 -13.06
CA LYS A 328 -14.67 -2.99 -11.69
C LYS A 328 -13.16 -3.22 -11.68
N MET A 329 -12.44 -2.53 -10.81
CA MET A 329 -10.99 -2.68 -10.67
C MET A 329 -10.50 -2.31 -9.28
N LEU A 330 -9.28 -2.73 -8.98
CA LEU A 330 -8.53 -2.24 -7.82
C LEU A 330 -7.80 -0.95 -8.20
N MET A 331 -7.86 0.03 -7.33
CA MET A 331 -7.27 1.34 -7.52
C MET A 331 -6.28 1.62 -6.39
N ASN A 332 -5.06 1.99 -6.73
CA ASN A 332 -4.17 2.65 -5.80
C ASN A 332 -4.73 4.04 -5.50
N ILE A 333 -4.93 4.36 -4.24
CA ILE A 333 -5.44 5.66 -3.79
C ILE A 333 -4.23 6.50 -3.40
N ASP A 334 -3.84 7.45 -4.25
CA ASP A 334 -2.48 8.00 -4.25
C ASP A 334 -2.47 9.53 -4.16
N THR A 335 -2.34 10.05 -2.94
CA THR A 335 -2.17 11.50 -2.73
C THR A 335 -0.76 11.99 -3.08
N GLY A 336 0.19 11.09 -3.32
CA GLY A 336 1.52 11.40 -3.85
C GLY A 336 1.57 11.55 -5.37
N ASP A 337 0.56 11.06 -6.11
CA ASP A 337 0.42 11.35 -7.54
C ASP A 337 -0.19 12.73 -7.75
N ALA A 338 0.62 13.67 -8.20
CA ALA A 338 0.29 15.08 -8.39
C ALA A 338 -0.70 15.37 -9.54
N SER A 339 -1.18 14.32 -10.22
CA SER A 339 -2.08 14.39 -11.39
C SER A 339 -3.51 13.94 -11.06
N TYR A 340 -4.34 13.74 -12.09
CA TYR A 340 -5.62 13.04 -11.95
C TYR A 340 -5.46 11.53 -11.80
N GLY A 341 -4.29 11.00 -12.15
CA GLY A 341 -4.01 9.58 -12.12
C GLY A 341 -3.88 8.95 -13.50
N SER A 342 -3.81 7.63 -13.49
CA SER A 342 -3.52 6.86 -14.70
C SER A 342 -4.16 5.47 -14.69
N LEU A 343 -4.38 4.94 -15.89
CA LEU A 343 -4.92 3.61 -16.16
C LEU A 343 -3.91 2.79 -16.94
N GLY A 344 -3.91 1.50 -16.73
CA GLY A 344 -2.97 0.57 -17.35
C GLY A 344 -3.44 0.01 -18.69
N LYS A 345 -2.62 -0.91 -19.22
CA LYS A 345 -2.80 -1.54 -20.53
C LYS A 345 -4.07 -2.36 -20.63
N VAL A 346 -4.53 -3.03 -19.56
CA VAL A 346 -5.76 -3.82 -19.59
C VAL A 346 -6.97 -2.92 -19.88
N PHE A 347 -7.02 -1.73 -19.28
CA PHE A 347 -8.06 -0.76 -19.59
C PHE A 347 -7.96 -0.28 -21.06
N PHE A 348 -6.74 -0.05 -21.56
CA PHE A 348 -6.53 0.31 -22.98
C PHE A 348 -7.07 -0.77 -23.90
N GLU A 349 -6.67 -2.03 -23.74
CA GLU A 349 -7.09 -3.12 -24.62
C GLU A 349 -8.62 -3.32 -24.61
N THR A 350 -9.24 -3.19 -23.45
CA THR A 350 -10.72 -3.31 -23.31
C THR A 350 -11.47 -2.16 -24.00
N ASN A 351 -10.85 -0.97 -24.11
CA ASN A 351 -11.48 0.23 -24.67
C ASN A 351 -10.75 0.74 -25.92
N LYS A 352 -9.94 -0.09 -26.58
CA LYS A 352 -8.99 0.29 -27.65
C LYS A 352 -9.62 1.10 -28.77
N GLU A 353 -10.72 0.62 -29.35
CA GLU A 353 -11.39 1.29 -30.45
C GLU A 353 -11.82 2.71 -30.08
N TYR A 354 -12.47 2.86 -28.91
CA TYR A 354 -12.87 4.18 -28.42
C TYR A 354 -11.67 5.10 -28.20
N ILE A 355 -10.62 4.61 -27.51
CA ILE A 355 -9.45 5.41 -27.15
C ILE A 355 -8.69 5.87 -28.39
N THR A 356 -8.40 4.94 -29.34
CA THR A 356 -7.63 5.29 -30.55
C THR A 356 -8.39 6.21 -31.51
N THR A 357 -9.73 6.18 -31.47
CA THR A 357 -10.57 7.02 -32.35
C THR A 357 -10.84 8.40 -31.76
N HIS A 358 -11.00 8.51 -30.42
CA HIS A 358 -11.51 9.73 -29.79
C HIS A 358 -10.51 10.43 -28.87
N CYS A 359 -9.38 9.81 -28.54
CA CYS A 359 -8.42 10.36 -27.60
C CYS A 359 -7.10 10.71 -28.29
N LYS A 360 -6.39 11.69 -27.73
CA LYS A 360 -5.11 12.14 -28.27
C LYS A 360 -3.98 11.25 -27.74
N LEU A 361 -3.17 10.74 -28.68
CA LEU A 361 -1.88 10.11 -28.33
C LEU A 361 -0.90 11.20 -27.88
N ASP A 362 -0.20 10.94 -26.79
CA ASP A 362 0.74 11.86 -26.18
C ASP A 362 1.87 11.06 -25.48
N THR A 363 2.76 11.78 -24.83
CA THR A 363 3.84 11.21 -24.04
C THR A 363 3.82 11.84 -22.66
N ILE A 364 3.93 11.02 -21.61
CA ILE A 364 4.10 11.51 -20.24
C ILE A 364 5.52 11.25 -19.74
N ARG A 365 5.98 12.15 -18.89
CA ARG A 365 7.22 12.02 -18.13
C ARG A 365 6.86 11.95 -16.66
N ASN A 366 7.12 10.81 -16.05
CA ASN A 366 6.93 10.58 -14.62
C ASN A 366 8.31 10.64 -13.94
N ALA A 367 8.45 11.54 -12.96
CA ALA A 367 9.60 11.59 -12.08
C ALA A 367 9.19 11.07 -10.70
N GLY A 368 10.07 10.36 -10.05
CA GLY A 368 9.85 9.81 -8.71
C GLY A 368 11.15 9.24 -8.15
N ILE A 369 11.07 8.63 -6.98
CA ILE A 369 12.23 7.99 -6.34
C ILE A 369 12.88 7.02 -7.33
N GLY A 370 14.19 7.20 -7.55
CA GLY A 370 15.00 6.33 -8.40
C GLY A 370 15.07 6.74 -9.86
N GLY A 371 14.37 7.80 -10.34
CA GLY A 371 14.56 8.24 -11.70
C GLY A 371 13.42 8.93 -12.42
N VAL A 372 13.50 8.92 -13.73
CA VAL A 372 12.51 9.47 -14.66
C VAL A 372 12.13 8.39 -15.67
N ASN A 373 10.83 8.21 -15.86
CA ASN A 373 10.28 7.32 -16.89
C ASN A 373 9.47 8.13 -17.92
N ILE A 374 9.65 7.81 -19.20
CA ILE A 374 8.89 8.39 -20.31
C ILE A 374 8.05 7.27 -20.93
N SER A 375 6.76 7.51 -21.08
CA SER A 375 5.83 6.53 -21.63
C SER A 375 4.86 7.15 -22.61
N GLU A 376 4.55 6.42 -23.70
CA GLU A 376 3.43 6.76 -24.56
C GLU A 376 2.11 6.51 -23.86
N CYS A 377 1.16 7.38 -24.05
CA CYS A 377 -0.14 7.34 -23.43
C CYS A 377 -1.23 7.96 -24.29
N TYR A 378 -2.47 7.67 -23.95
CA TYR A 378 -3.62 8.43 -24.42
C TYR A 378 -4.18 9.30 -23.29
N ARG A 379 -4.62 10.53 -23.62
CA ARG A 379 -5.34 11.40 -22.69
C ARG A 379 -6.83 11.21 -22.89
N VAL A 380 -7.50 10.62 -21.92
CA VAL A 380 -8.94 10.33 -21.96
C VAL A 380 -9.69 11.39 -21.15
N PRO A 381 -10.52 12.22 -21.82
CA PRO A 381 -11.24 13.29 -21.14
C PRO A 381 -12.51 12.78 -20.47
N ASN A 382 -12.93 13.47 -19.40
CA ASN A 382 -14.24 13.33 -18.73
C ASN A 382 -14.58 11.88 -18.32
N LEU A 383 -13.59 11.18 -17.78
CA LEU A 383 -13.76 9.78 -17.40
C LEU A 383 -14.52 9.65 -16.07
N SER A 384 -15.58 8.84 -16.07
CA SER A 384 -16.37 8.53 -14.89
C SER A 384 -15.63 7.51 -14.01
N ILE A 385 -15.50 7.84 -12.73
CA ILE A 385 -14.83 7.01 -11.72
C ILE A 385 -15.73 6.94 -10.48
N GLU A 386 -16.06 5.71 -10.06
CA GLU A 386 -16.75 5.45 -8.81
C GLU A 386 -15.75 4.95 -7.76
N LEU A 387 -15.74 5.58 -6.59
CA LEU A 387 -14.94 5.18 -5.44
C LEU A 387 -15.76 5.34 -4.16
N GLY A 388 -15.71 4.33 -3.28
CA GLY A 388 -16.62 4.27 -2.14
C GLY A 388 -18.07 4.22 -2.63
N ASN A 389 -18.88 5.21 -2.27
CA ASN A 389 -20.29 5.26 -2.67
C ASN A 389 -20.60 6.42 -3.62
N ASN A 390 -19.59 7.04 -4.22
CA ASN A 390 -19.78 8.23 -5.05
C ASN A 390 -19.01 8.16 -6.36
N GLU A 391 -19.60 8.77 -7.39
CA GLU A 391 -19.02 8.91 -8.71
C GLU A 391 -18.51 10.34 -8.91
N ILE A 392 -17.35 10.47 -9.54
CA ILE A 392 -16.79 11.75 -10.04
C ILE A 392 -16.55 11.66 -11.54
N LYS A 393 -16.34 12.79 -12.18
CA LYS A 393 -15.82 12.87 -13.55
C LYS A 393 -14.45 13.52 -13.50
N ALA A 394 -13.42 12.74 -13.73
CA ALA A 394 -12.07 13.25 -13.87
C ALA A 394 -11.96 13.99 -15.22
N PRO A 395 -11.52 15.27 -15.23
CA PRO A 395 -11.39 16.04 -16.45
C PRO A 395 -10.48 15.39 -17.49
N GLU A 396 -9.45 14.71 -17.01
CA GLU A 396 -8.49 13.98 -17.84
C GLU A 396 -7.88 12.84 -17.04
N ILE A 397 -7.76 11.65 -17.63
CA ILE A 397 -6.97 10.53 -17.11
C ILE A 397 -6.01 10.06 -18.19
N VAL A 398 -4.81 9.73 -17.79
CA VAL A 398 -3.79 9.16 -18.67
C VAL A 398 -3.97 7.65 -18.77
N VAL A 399 -3.97 7.09 -19.99
CA VAL A 399 -3.97 5.64 -20.23
C VAL A 399 -2.61 5.26 -20.81
N VAL A 400 -1.83 4.53 -20.03
CA VAL A 400 -0.44 4.16 -20.38
C VAL A 400 -0.43 2.88 -21.18
N LEU A 401 0.37 2.83 -22.26
CA LEU A 401 0.41 1.69 -23.19
C LEU A 401 1.39 0.59 -22.75
N LYS A 402 2.29 0.89 -21.83
CA LYS A 402 3.27 -0.10 -21.32
C LYS A 402 2.68 -0.92 -20.17
N ASP A 403 3.17 -2.16 -20.04
CA ASP A 403 2.81 -3.08 -18.94
C ASP A 403 3.27 -2.64 -17.53
N ASN A 404 3.76 -1.41 -17.38
CA ASN A 404 4.46 -0.94 -16.18
C ASN A 404 3.55 -0.33 -15.12
N MET A 405 2.28 -0.09 -15.42
CA MET A 405 1.34 0.35 -14.39
C MET A 405 0.78 -0.85 -13.67
N GLY A 406 1.02 -0.87 -12.40
CA GLY A 406 0.46 -1.90 -11.54
C GLY A 406 0.96 -3.33 -11.77
N GLY A 407 1.66 -3.62 -12.88
CA GLY A 407 2.14 -4.97 -13.18
C GLY A 407 3.05 -5.57 -12.11
N THR A 408 3.71 -4.73 -11.32
CA THR A 408 4.47 -5.14 -10.13
C THR A 408 3.61 -5.02 -8.86
N PHE A 409 2.62 -4.15 -8.83
CA PHE A 409 1.84 -3.79 -7.65
C PHE A 409 0.43 -4.39 -7.61
N GLY A 410 -0.03 -5.02 -8.69
CA GLY A 410 -1.32 -5.72 -8.75
C GLY A 410 -2.54 -4.80 -8.84
N TYR A 411 -2.40 -3.59 -9.42
CA TYR A 411 -3.50 -2.69 -9.70
C TYR A 411 -3.42 -2.13 -11.13
N GLU A 412 -4.58 -1.75 -11.68
CA GLU A 412 -4.74 -1.22 -13.05
C GLU A 412 -5.09 0.27 -13.07
N CYS A 413 -5.34 0.86 -11.92
CA CYS A 413 -5.68 2.28 -11.78
C CYS A 413 -4.87 2.90 -10.65
N ASN A 414 -4.15 3.99 -10.95
CA ASN A 414 -3.62 4.90 -9.96
C ASN A 414 -4.52 6.13 -9.92
N LEU A 415 -5.19 6.38 -8.80
CA LEU A 415 -6.09 7.52 -8.64
C LEU A 415 -5.36 8.64 -7.91
N GLY A 416 -4.92 9.64 -8.66
CA GLY A 416 -4.09 10.72 -8.15
C GLY A 416 -4.84 11.80 -7.38
N LEU A 417 -4.08 12.66 -6.69
CA LEU A 417 -4.59 13.68 -5.78
C LEU A 417 -5.66 14.58 -6.41
N LYS A 418 -5.48 15.00 -7.66
CA LYS A 418 -6.48 15.86 -8.34
C LYS A 418 -7.83 15.18 -8.53
N SER A 419 -7.87 13.86 -8.74
CA SER A 419 -9.11 13.09 -8.76
C SER A 419 -9.70 12.95 -7.36
N LEU A 420 -8.85 12.71 -6.36
CA LEU A 420 -9.29 12.58 -4.97
C LEU A 420 -9.90 13.87 -4.45
N MET A 421 -9.38 15.02 -4.83
CA MET A 421 -9.92 16.35 -4.48
C MET A 421 -11.32 16.62 -5.06
N LEU A 422 -11.78 15.87 -6.09
CA LEU A 422 -13.15 15.98 -6.61
C LEU A 422 -14.19 15.40 -5.64
N PHE A 423 -13.76 14.60 -4.68
CA PHE A 423 -14.57 14.26 -3.51
C PHE A 423 -14.41 15.34 -2.45
N ARG A 424 -15.48 15.63 -1.69
CA ARG A 424 -15.37 16.58 -0.57
C ARG A 424 -14.54 16.01 0.58
N LYS A 425 -14.78 14.74 0.86
CA LYS A 425 -14.11 14.00 1.95
C LYS A 425 -13.90 12.56 1.54
N ILE A 426 -12.80 12.01 2.02
CA ILE A 426 -12.50 10.59 1.91
C ILE A 426 -12.16 10.09 3.31
N ARG A 427 -12.90 9.10 3.79
CA ARG A 427 -12.61 8.45 5.07
C ARG A 427 -12.01 7.07 4.83
N PHE A 428 -10.91 6.80 5.51
CA PHE A 428 -10.24 5.52 5.59
C PHE A 428 -10.46 4.95 6.99
N ASN A 429 -11.38 3.99 7.13
CA ASN A 429 -11.52 3.19 8.33
C ASN A 429 -10.60 1.97 8.23
N MET A 430 -9.40 2.06 8.83
CA MET A 430 -8.40 1.02 8.78
C MET A 430 -8.74 -0.19 9.67
N VAL A 431 -9.70 -0.04 10.59
CA VAL A 431 -10.18 -1.14 11.44
C VAL A 431 -11.07 -2.10 10.65
N ASP A 432 -12.05 -1.56 9.92
CA ASP A 432 -12.95 -2.35 9.05
C ASP A 432 -12.39 -2.54 7.63
N PHE A 433 -11.34 -1.82 7.29
CA PHE A 433 -10.73 -1.75 5.97
C PHE A 433 -11.73 -1.29 4.91
N VAL A 434 -12.40 -0.17 5.25
CA VAL A 434 -13.46 0.43 4.45
C VAL A 434 -13.12 1.89 4.12
N LEU A 435 -13.14 2.19 2.83
CA LEU A 435 -13.08 3.53 2.29
C LEU A 435 -14.48 4.02 1.97
N THR A 436 -14.81 5.23 2.41
CA THR A 436 -16.04 5.94 2.05
C THR A 436 -15.73 7.34 1.55
N THR A 437 -16.53 7.82 0.62
CA THR A 437 -16.37 9.16 0.03
C THR A 437 -17.63 9.98 0.25
N LEU A 438 -17.48 11.30 0.31
CA LEU A 438 -18.59 12.25 0.22
C LEU A 438 -18.34 13.13 -0.99
N LYS A 439 -19.35 13.25 -1.85
CA LYS A 439 -19.33 14.10 -3.06
C LYS A 439 -19.77 15.52 -2.74
N GLN A 440 -19.38 16.45 -3.58
CA GLN A 440 -19.97 17.79 -3.64
C GLN A 440 -21.41 17.64 -4.15
N GLU A 441 -22.38 18.21 -3.42
CA GLU A 441 -23.77 18.36 -3.88
C GLU A 441 -23.86 19.34 -5.03
#